data_6413e58f2e70b195e91f82bc66e3b05d
#
_entry.id   6413e58f2e70b195e91f82bc66e3b05d
#
_cell.length_a   1.000
_cell.length_b   1.000
_cell.length_c   1.000
_cell.angle_alpha   90.00
_cell.angle_beta   90.00
_cell.angle_gamma   90.00
#
_symmetry.space_group_name_H-M   'P 1'
#
loop_
_entity.id
_entity.type
_entity.pdbx_description
1 polymer ?
#
loop_
_entity_poly.entity_id
_entity_poly.type
_entity_poly.pdbx_seq_one_letter_code
_entity_poly.pdbx_strand_id
1 'polypeptide(L)'
;MVLNIPLICTFIAIIACFYASYTDLKSGIIQNKLTFSLIGAGIILNAVYAVMIRDIWFIVIGLIFTAVIFAVGYIFWKFGAWAGGDVKLFTALAALLPFYPSLLNYSVLGVEFPINSAYGFPFTLIINSILSILPFLLIYVLFIVMRRKQYLMDELLAPVKEYRKNIVLALVTTSAVTLTYVITSYFSIASYFQYQIIIVSLIMIYLLTLVISKLPNMIKATVVSILTVFALYTHIEVTIIGITLLFISITVIGIIRKLLTSVNKKALQDDYEINDLKEGMIPAYNIYEKDNEVYIDNKGFFDKIRESLRNGDPAGITAPKGKLLISSMAAGLTDENIELLKKLSEENKIDSK
;
A
#
# COMPACT_ATOMS: atom_id res chain seq x y z
N MET A 1 27.63 -24.47 -23.81
CA MET A 1 26.99 -23.87 -22.66
C MET A 1 26.30 -22.58 -23.14
N VAL A 2 24.98 -22.56 -23.27
CA VAL A 2 24.29 -21.37 -23.75
C VAL A 2 24.25 -20.38 -22.58
N LEU A 3 24.76 -19.18 -22.80
CA LEU A 3 24.79 -18.12 -21.78
C LEU A 3 23.33 -17.73 -21.42
N ASN A 4 22.90 -18.03 -20.20
CA ASN A 4 21.55 -17.69 -19.75
C ASN A 4 21.53 -16.25 -19.27
N ILE A 5 21.35 -15.30 -20.20
CA ILE A 5 21.35 -13.85 -19.91
C ILE A 5 20.26 -13.47 -18.90
N PRO A 6 19.00 -13.96 -18.94
CA PRO A 6 18.01 -13.70 -17.91
C PRO A 6 18.48 -14.09 -16.50
N LEU A 7 19.18 -15.21 -16.36
CA LEU A 7 19.76 -15.63 -15.09
C LEU A 7 20.83 -14.64 -14.59
N ILE A 8 21.72 -14.20 -15.50
CA ILE A 8 22.76 -13.21 -15.17
C ILE A 8 22.11 -11.89 -14.72
N CYS A 9 21.11 -11.39 -15.46
CA CYS A 9 20.37 -10.18 -15.08
C CYS A 9 19.72 -10.32 -13.71
N THR A 10 19.17 -11.49 -13.38
CA THR A 10 18.56 -11.76 -12.08
C THR A 10 19.61 -11.71 -10.96
N PHE A 11 20.77 -12.34 -11.13
CA PHE A 11 21.84 -12.28 -10.14
C PHE A 11 22.37 -10.85 -9.94
N ILE A 12 22.57 -10.11 -11.03
CA ILE A 12 22.99 -8.70 -10.97
C ILE A 12 21.93 -7.89 -10.19
N ALA A 13 20.63 -8.07 -10.48
CA ALA A 13 19.56 -7.38 -9.80
C ALA A 13 19.53 -7.68 -8.29
N ILE A 14 19.69 -8.94 -7.89
CA ILE A 14 19.72 -9.35 -6.47
C ILE A 14 20.91 -8.69 -5.75
N ILE A 15 22.12 -8.80 -6.32
CA ILE A 15 23.33 -8.21 -5.72
C ILE A 15 23.18 -6.67 -5.62
N ALA A 16 22.63 -6.05 -6.66
CA ALA A 16 22.41 -4.61 -6.69
C ALA A 16 21.40 -4.17 -5.62
N CYS A 17 20.33 -4.93 -5.39
CA CYS A 17 19.36 -4.65 -4.32
C CYS A 17 19.99 -4.76 -2.94
N PHE A 18 20.83 -5.78 -2.68
CA PHE A 18 21.55 -5.89 -1.41
C PHE A 18 22.50 -4.71 -1.19
N TYR A 19 23.26 -4.33 -2.23
CA TYR A 19 24.16 -3.19 -2.12
C TYR A 19 23.42 -1.87 -1.96
N ALA A 20 22.33 -1.64 -2.71
CA ALA A 20 21.48 -0.47 -2.57
C ALA A 20 20.90 -0.37 -1.15
N SER A 21 20.36 -1.48 -0.61
CA SER A 21 19.85 -1.54 0.76
C SER A 21 20.93 -1.23 1.81
N TYR A 22 22.14 -1.75 1.63
CA TYR A 22 23.27 -1.46 2.52
C TYR A 22 23.64 0.03 2.52
N THR A 23 23.74 0.64 1.32
CA THR A 23 24.09 2.07 1.21
C THR A 23 22.99 2.97 1.73
N ASP A 24 21.75 2.59 1.50
CA ASP A 24 20.58 3.33 2.00
C ASP A 24 20.50 3.29 3.52
N LEU A 25 20.64 2.12 4.14
CA LEU A 25 20.68 1.98 5.61
C LEU A 25 21.85 2.74 6.25
N LYS A 26 22.98 2.84 5.56
CA LYS A 26 24.20 3.49 6.09
C LYS A 26 24.21 5.01 5.92
N SER A 27 23.71 5.51 4.79
CA SER A 27 23.86 6.90 4.38
C SER A 27 22.57 7.56 3.90
N GLY A 28 21.42 6.83 3.89
CA GLY A 28 20.15 7.35 3.37
C GLY A 28 20.16 7.63 1.87
N ILE A 29 21.14 7.09 1.13
CA ILE A 29 21.32 7.43 -0.29
C ILE A 29 21.60 6.19 -1.12
N ILE A 30 20.83 6.00 -2.19
CA ILE A 30 21.15 5.05 -3.26
C ILE A 30 22.00 5.77 -4.31
N GLN A 31 23.22 5.28 -4.55
CA GLN A 31 24.20 5.93 -5.39
C GLN A 31 23.78 5.99 -6.86
N ASN A 32 23.88 7.17 -7.48
CA ASN A 32 23.60 7.35 -8.91
C ASN A 32 24.49 6.50 -9.81
N LYS A 33 25.76 6.30 -9.43
CA LYS A 33 26.70 5.44 -10.19
C LYS A 33 26.18 4.01 -10.29
N LEU A 34 25.61 3.47 -9.20
CA LEU A 34 25.02 2.13 -9.20
C LEU A 34 23.84 2.07 -10.16
N THR A 35 22.85 2.93 -9.97
CA THR A 35 21.57 2.86 -10.70
C THR A 35 21.73 3.10 -12.19
N PHE A 36 22.51 4.10 -12.62
CA PHE A 36 22.74 4.36 -14.04
C PHE A 36 23.59 3.29 -14.71
N SER A 37 24.59 2.74 -14.02
CA SER A 37 25.36 1.60 -14.55
C SER A 37 24.49 0.36 -14.74
N LEU A 38 23.56 0.12 -13.82
CA LEU A 38 22.61 -1.01 -13.94
C LEU A 38 21.62 -0.82 -15.08
N ILE A 39 21.12 0.41 -15.32
CA ILE A 39 20.26 0.71 -16.47
C ILE A 39 21.01 0.40 -17.77
N GLY A 40 22.24 0.91 -17.90
CA GLY A 40 23.08 0.65 -19.08
C GLY A 40 23.37 -0.83 -19.28
N ALA A 41 23.79 -1.52 -18.21
CA ALA A 41 24.06 -2.96 -18.25
C ALA A 41 22.80 -3.78 -18.62
N GLY A 42 21.65 -3.43 -18.04
CA GLY A 42 20.38 -4.09 -18.34
C GLY A 42 19.98 -3.93 -19.81
N ILE A 43 20.06 -2.73 -20.36
CA ILE A 43 19.76 -2.48 -21.78
C ILE A 43 20.72 -3.26 -22.68
N ILE A 44 22.03 -3.23 -22.41
CA ILE A 44 23.03 -3.94 -23.21
C ILE A 44 22.82 -5.45 -23.17
N LEU A 45 22.65 -6.04 -21.97
CA LEU A 45 22.44 -7.48 -21.81
C LEU A 45 21.16 -7.94 -22.50
N ASN A 46 20.06 -7.20 -22.35
CA ASN A 46 18.80 -7.54 -22.99
C ASN A 46 18.83 -7.31 -24.50
N ALA A 47 19.61 -6.33 -25.01
CA ALA A 47 19.83 -6.17 -26.45
C ALA A 47 20.61 -7.38 -27.03
N VAL A 48 21.68 -7.83 -26.35
CA VAL A 48 22.41 -9.03 -26.73
C VAL A 48 21.48 -10.25 -26.73
N TYR A 49 20.65 -10.39 -25.69
CA TYR A 49 19.69 -11.49 -25.62
C TYR A 49 18.65 -11.44 -26.73
N ALA A 50 18.11 -10.27 -27.07
CA ALA A 50 17.17 -10.08 -28.17
C ALA A 50 17.78 -10.53 -29.53
N VAL A 51 19.06 -10.21 -29.76
CA VAL A 51 19.78 -10.69 -30.96
C VAL A 51 19.95 -12.21 -30.94
N MET A 52 20.28 -12.81 -29.78
CA MET A 52 20.44 -14.27 -29.64
C MET A 52 19.14 -15.02 -29.91
N ILE A 53 18.00 -14.51 -29.43
CA ILE A 53 16.68 -15.13 -29.66
C ILE A 53 16.03 -14.70 -30.99
N ARG A 54 16.69 -13.80 -31.75
CA ARG A 54 16.19 -13.20 -33.01
C ARG A 54 14.83 -12.52 -32.86
N ASP A 55 14.59 -11.88 -31.71
CA ASP A 55 13.35 -11.14 -31.40
C ASP A 55 13.68 -9.70 -31.02
N ILE A 56 13.54 -8.79 -31.98
CA ILE A 56 13.76 -7.35 -31.79
C ILE A 56 12.70 -6.74 -30.87
N TRP A 57 11.48 -7.28 -30.85
CA TRP A 57 10.40 -6.77 -30.01
C TRP A 57 10.68 -6.96 -28.53
N PHE A 58 11.48 -7.96 -28.18
CA PHE A 58 11.91 -8.17 -26.80
C PHE A 58 12.60 -6.92 -26.23
N ILE A 59 13.60 -6.36 -26.94
CA ILE A 59 14.29 -5.15 -26.47
C ILE A 59 13.41 -3.91 -26.56
N VAL A 60 12.59 -3.76 -27.61
CA VAL A 60 11.69 -2.63 -27.77
C VAL A 60 10.69 -2.55 -26.61
N ILE A 61 10.04 -3.66 -26.27
CA ILE A 61 9.10 -3.73 -25.15
C ILE A 61 9.84 -3.51 -23.80
N GLY A 62 11.05 -4.05 -23.66
CA GLY A 62 11.88 -3.84 -22.49
C GLY A 62 12.23 -2.37 -22.27
N LEU A 63 12.56 -1.63 -23.33
CA LEU A 63 12.80 -0.18 -23.28
C LEU A 63 11.52 0.60 -22.92
N ILE A 64 10.39 0.18 -23.48
CA ILE A 64 9.08 0.78 -23.15
C ILE A 64 8.78 0.58 -21.66
N PHE A 65 8.92 -0.64 -21.12
CA PHE A 65 8.73 -0.88 -19.69
C PHE A 65 9.67 -0.03 -18.83
N THR A 66 10.95 0.06 -19.20
CA THR A 66 11.92 0.88 -18.50
C THR A 66 11.49 2.35 -18.46
N ALA A 67 11.07 2.91 -19.60
CA ALA A 67 10.60 4.28 -19.71
C ALA A 67 9.30 4.52 -18.92
N VAL A 68 8.36 3.58 -18.98
CA VAL A 68 7.08 3.67 -18.24
C VAL A 68 7.32 3.60 -16.73
N ILE A 69 8.18 2.69 -16.25
CA ILE A 69 8.52 2.62 -14.82
C ILE A 69 9.21 3.89 -14.35
N PHE A 70 10.12 4.45 -15.15
CA PHE A 70 10.71 5.75 -14.84
C PHE A 70 9.66 6.86 -14.75
N ALA A 71 8.75 6.94 -15.72
CA ALA A 71 7.70 7.96 -15.74
C ALA A 71 6.76 7.84 -14.53
N VAL A 72 6.31 6.63 -14.21
CA VAL A 72 5.47 6.36 -13.03
C VAL A 72 6.22 6.71 -11.75
N GLY A 73 7.47 6.27 -11.63
CA GLY A 73 8.32 6.58 -10.47
C GLY A 73 8.57 8.08 -10.32
N TYR A 74 8.82 8.79 -11.44
CA TYR A 74 8.98 10.24 -11.44
C TYR A 74 7.72 10.98 -10.95
N ILE A 75 6.54 10.51 -11.35
CA ILE A 75 5.27 11.04 -10.86
C ILE A 75 5.16 10.83 -9.34
N PHE A 76 5.44 9.64 -8.82
CA PHE A 76 5.42 9.36 -7.39
C PHE A 76 6.47 10.17 -6.61
N TRP A 77 7.66 10.37 -7.18
CA TRP A 77 8.66 11.25 -6.61
C TRP A 77 8.17 12.70 -6.51
N LYS A 78 7.58 13.21 -7.59
CA LYS A 78 7.04 14.57 -7.63
C LYS A 78 5.93 14.80 -6.60
N PHE A 79 5.14 13.77 -6.30
CA PHE A 79 4.12 13.80 -5.25
C PHE A 79 4.67 13.52 -3.84
N GLY A 80 5.99 13.32 -3.69
CA GLY A 80 6.62 13.02 -2.41
C GLY A 80 6.31 11.63 -1.85
N ALA A 81 5.76 10.72 -2.66
CA ALA A 81 5.45 9.35 -2.26
C ALA A 81 6.68 8.44 -2.29
N TRP A 82 7.66 8.74 -3.17
CA TRP A 82 8.92 7.98 -3.32
C TRP A 82 10.12 8.90 -3.22
N ALA A 83 11.24 8.35 -2.72
CA ALA A 83 12.53 9.02 -2.81
C ALA A 83 13.10 8.91 -4.24
N GLY A 84 13.94 9.86 -4.63
CA GLY A 84 14.57 9.85 -5.97
C GLY A 84 15.48 8.62 -6.21
N GLY A 85 16.00 8.01 -5.12
CA GLY A 85 16.74 6.77 -5.15
C GLY A 85 15.90 5.57 -5.60
N ASP A 86 14.67 5.46 -5.05
CA ASP A 86 13.73 4.39 -5.36
C ASP A 86 13.35 4.40 -6.84
N VAL A 87 13.03 5.58 -7.39
CA VAL A 87 12.70 5.75 -8.80
C VAL A 87 13.79 5.19 -9.71
N LYS A 88 15.04 5.56 -9.43
CA LYS A 88 16.21 5.11 -10.21
C LYS A 88 16.47 3.61 -10.07
N LEU A 89 16.29 3.07 -8.86
CA LEU A 89 16.47 1.65 -8.60
C LEU A 89 15.41 0.82 -9.31
N PHE A 90 14.12 1.16 -9.21
CA PHE A 90 13.06 0.45 -9.93
C PHE A 90 13.21 0.56 -11.46
N THR A 91 13.68 1.71 -11.96
CA THR A 91 14.02 1.88 -13.38
C THR A 91 15.15 0.93 -13.79
N ALA A 92 16.19 0.81 -12.97
CA ALA A 92 17.29 -0.11 -13.22
C ALA A 92 16.86 -1.59 -13.19
N LEU A 93 15.99 -1.95 -12.25
CA LEU A 93 15.41 -3.29 -12.20
C LEU A 93 14.51 -3.59 -13.40
N ALA A 94 13.74 -2.60 -13.90
CA ALA A 94 12.94 -2.75 -15.11
C ALA A 94 13.82 -2.94 -16.36
N ALA A 95 14.96 -2.25 -16.43
CA ALA A 95 15.93 -2.41 -17.52
C ALA A 95 16.63 -3.79 -17.49
N LEU A 96 16.92 -4.32 -16.29
CA LEU A 96 17.54 -5.64 -16.11
C LEU A 96 16.54 -6.79 -16.35
N LEU A 97 15.31 -6.62 -15.86
CA LEU A 97 14.28 -7.66 -15.79
C LEU A 97 12.97 -7.18 -16.42
N PRO A 98 12.95 -6.93 -17.75
CA PRO A 98 11.74 -6.46 -18.43
C PRO A 98 10.63 -7.52 -18.50
N PHE A 99 11.01 -8.79 -18.43
CA PHE A 99 10.09 -9.94 -18.50
C PHE A 99 10.34 -10.89 -17.33
N TYR A 100 9.37 -11.79 -17.09
CA TYR A 100 9.52 -12.84 -16.08
C TYR A 100 10.73 -13.72 -16.37
N PRO A 101 11.71 -13.79 -15.47
CA PRO A 101 12.82 -14.72 -15.63
C PRO A 101 12.33 -16.12 -15.32
N SER A 102 12.17 -16.95 -16.37
CA SER A 102 11.80 -18.38 -16.21
C SER A 102 13.03 -19.18 -15.74
N LEU A 103 13.32 -19.13 -14.44
CA LEU A 103 14.50 -19.76 -13.85
C LEU A 103 14.20 -21.17 -13.33
N LEU A 104 13.02 -21.35 -12.73
CA LEU A 104 12.59 -22.59 -12.09
C LEU A 104 11.08 -22.74 -12.28
N ASN A 105 10.66 -23.90 -12.73
CA ASN A 105 9.25 -24.30 -12.71
C ASN A 105 9.10 -25.45 -11.72
N TYR A 106 8.22 -25.26 -10.72
CA TYR A 106 7.93 -26.29 -9.73
C TYR A 106 6.43 -26.25 -9.36
N SER A 107 5.92 -27.39 -8.92
CA SER A 107 4.52 -27.51 -8.51
C SER A 107 4.44 -27.81 -7.02
N VAL A 108 3.56 -27.09 -6.30
CA VAL A 108 3.26 -27.32 -4.90
C VAL A 108 1.74 -27.43 -4.75
N LEU A 109 1.26 -28.54 -4.21
CA LEU A 109 -0.17 -28.83 -4.01
C LEU A 109 -1.02 -28.66 -5.30
N GLY A 110 -0.44 -28.99 -6.47
CA GLY A 110 -1.12 -28.88 -7.77
C GLY A 110 -1.14 -27.48 -8.36
N VAL A 111 -0.47 -26.52 -7.73
CA VAL A 111 -0.29 -25.16 -8.27
C VAL A 111 1.10 -25.03 -8.85
N GLU A 112 1.19 -24.61 -10.11
CA GLU A 112 2.45 -24.35 -10.77
C GLU A 112 3.04 -23.01 -10.36
N PHE A 113 4.35 -23.01 -10.04
CA PHE A 113 5.12 -21.81 -9.69
C PHE A 113 6.27 -21.61 -10.67
N PRO A 114 6.66 -20.34 -10.93
CA PRO A 114 6.09 -19.10 -10.42
C PRO A 114 4.71 -18.78 -11.01
N ILE A 115 3.84 -18.19 -10.19
CA ILE A 115 2.56 -17.67 -10.68
C ILE A 115 2.83 -16.36 -11.42
N ASN A 116 2.65 -16.38 -12.73
CA ASN A 116 2.81 -15.19 -13.56
C ASN A 116 1.55 -14.33 -13.47
N SER A 117 1.74 -13.03 -13.21
CA SER A 117 0.61 -12.10 -13.25
C SER A 117 0.27 -11.69 -14.68
N ALA A 118 -0.93 -11.16 -14.89
CA ALA A 118 -1.35 -10.57 -16.17
C ALA A 118 -0.58 -9.31 -16.53
N TYR A 119 0.14 -8.71 -15.56
CA TYR A 119 0.91 -7.48 -15.75
C TYR A 119 2.38 -7.81 -16.10
N GLY A 120 3.05 -6.88 -16.79
CA GLY A 120 4.48 -7.00 -17.05
C GLY A 120 5.30 -7.11 -15.75
N PHE A 121 6.39 -7.87 -15.79
CA PHE A 121 7.19 -8.18 -14.60
C PHE A 121 7.65 -6.97 -13.79
N PRO A 122 8.08 -5.82 -14.39
CA PRO A 122 8.48 -4.64 -13.63
C PRO A 122 7.38 -4.08 -12.74
N PHE A 123 6.13 -4.10 -13.19
CA PHE A 123 4.98 -3.70 -12.36
C PHE A 123 4.71 -4.69 -11.23
N THR A 124 4.78 -5.98 -11.52
CA THR A 124 4.65 -7.03 -10.52
C THR A 124 5.71 -6.90 -9.44
N LEU A 125 6.94 -6.57 -9.82
CA LEU A 125 8.05 -6.38 -8.88
C LEU A 125 7.78 -5.19 -7.95
N ILE A 126 7.31 -4.06 -8.47
CA ILE A 126 6.92 -2.89 -7.65
C ILE A 126 5.79 -3.27 -6.68
N ILE A 127 4.72 -3.90 -7.17
CA ILE A 127 3.58 -4.28 -6.35
C ILE A 127 4.02 -5.25 -5.23
N ASN A 128 4.80 -6.28 -5.57
CA ASN A 128 5.30 -7.24 -4.61
C ASN A 128 6.26 -6.60 -3.59
N SER A 129 7.09 -5.64 -4.01
CA SER A 129 7.97 -4.91 -3.10
C SER A 129 7.16 -4.11 -2.06
N ILE A 130 6.11 -3.41 -2.48
CA ILE A 130 5.22 -2.68 -1.58
C ILE A 130 4.48 -3.67 -0.65
N LEU A 131 3.94 -4.76 -1.20
CA LEU A 131 3.22 -5.76 -0.42
C LEU A 131 4.13 -6.49 0.59
N SER A 132 5.40 -6.70 0.27
CA SER A 132 6.35 -7.37 1.16
C SER A 132 6.69 -6.56 2.42
N ILE A 133 6.58 -5.22 2.34
CA ILE A 133 6.80 -4.34 3.49
C ILE A 133 5.66 -4.48 4.51
N LEU A 134 4.45 -4.76 4.06
CA LEU A 134 3.26 -4.76 4.90
C LEU A 134 3.35 -5.74 6.09
N PRO A 135 3.67 -7.03 5.91
CA PRO A 135 3.82 -7.95 7.04
C PRO A 135 4.90 -7.51 8.03
N PHE A 136 6.04 -7.04 7.52
CA PHE A 136 7.13 -6.53 8.36
C PHE A 136 6.68 -5.32 9.17
N LEU A 137 6.03 -4.34 8.54
CA LEU A 137 5.50 -3.14 9.20
C LEU A 137 4.49 -3.51 10.29
N LEU A 138 3.58 -4.45 10.01
CA LEU A 138 2.59 -4.92 10.98
C LEU A 138 3.25 -5.53 12.21
N ILE A 139 4.23 -6.41 12.01
CA ILE A 139 4.98 -7.04 13.10
C ILE A 139 5.78 -6.00 13.89
N TYR A 140 6.44 -5.07 13.21
CA TYR A 140 7.25 -4.03 13.83
C TYR A 140 6.41 -3.08 14.69
N VAL A 141 5.28 -2.60 14.16
CA VAL A 141 4.35 -1.74 14.90
C VAL A 141 3.77 -2.50 16.10
N LEU A 142 3.39 -3.76 15.93
CA LEU A 142 2.92 -4.59 17.03
C LEU A 142 3.99 -4.74 18.13
N PHE A 143 5.25 -4.96 17.75
CA PHE A 143 6.37 -5.03 18.69
C PHE A 143 6.53 -3.71 19.48
N ILE A 144 6.46 -2.55 18.80
CA ILE A 144 6.53 -1.23 19.47
C ILE A 144 5.37 -1.07 20.46
N VAL A 145 4.13 -1.39 20.03
CA VAL A 145 2.95 -1.30 20.89
C VAL A 145 3.10 -2.18 22.12
N MET A 146 3.56 -3.42 21.96
CA MET A 146 3.73 -4.35 23.07
C MET A 146 4.87 -3.97 24.04
N ARG A 147 5.94 -3.37 23.56
CA ARG A 147 7.15 -3.13 24.33
C ARG A 147 7.32 -1.70 24.84
N ARG A 148 6.93 -0.71 24.03
CA ARG A 148 7.22 0.70 24.33
C ARG A 148 5.98 1.55 24.56
N LYS A 149 4.88 1.28 23.84
CA LYS A 149 3.67 2.11 23.83
C LYS A 149 2.43 1.30 24.18
N GLN A 150 2.44 0.61 25.31
CA GLN A 150 1.36 -0.29 25.75
C GLN A 150 -0.01 0.41 25.84
N TYR A 151 -0.06 1.71 26.05
CA TYR A 151 -1.30 2.50 26.05
C TYR A 151 -2.06 2.44 24.71
N LEU A 152 -1.38 2.13 23.60
CA LEU A 152 -2.01 1.95 22.30
C LEU A 152 -2.70 0.59 22.14
N MET A 153 -2.47 -0.35 23.07
CA MET A 153 -3.06 -1.68 23.01
C MET A 153 -4.59 -1.63 23.09
N ASP A 154 -5.12 -0.74 23.91
CA ASP A 154 -6.57 -0.55 24.02
C ASP A 154 -7.20 -0.05 22.73
N GLU A 155 -6.52 0.83 22.01
CA GLU A 155 -6.96 1.32 20.70
C GLU A 155 -6.83 0.23 19.61
N LEU A 156 -5.78 -0.56 19.65
CA LEU A 156 -5.57 -1.68 18.73
C LEU A 156 -6.65 -2.76 18.93
N LEU A 157 -7.01 -3.07 20.15
CA LEU A 157 -8.01 -4.08 20.50
C LEU A 157 -9.46 -3.57 20.50
N ALA A 158 -9.67 -2.28 20.19
CA ALA A 158 -11.03 -1.71 20.09
C ALA A 158 -11.99 -2.54 19.22
N PRO A 159 -11.58 -3.07 18.02
CA PRO A 159 -12.46 -3.92 17.22
C PRO A 159 -12.89 -5.22 17.93
N VAL A 160 -12.06 -5.77 18.81
CA VAL A 160 -12.43 -6.95 19.62
C VAL A 160 -13.47 -6.57 20.68
N LYS A 161 -13.30 -5.39 21.30
CA LYS A 161 -14.25 -4.86 22.30
C LYS A 161 -15.62 -4.53 21.68
N GLU A 162 -15.66 -4.21 20.38
CA GLU A 162 -16.88 -3.95 19.62
C GLU A 162 -17.57 -5.23 19.10
N TYR A 163 -17.38 -6.40 19.74
CA TYR A 163 -17.86 -7.70 19.27
C TYR A 163 -19.36 -7.73 18.94
N ARG A 164 -20.20 -7.00 19.69
CA ARG A 164 -21.65 -6.93 19.44
C ARG A 164 -21.94 -6.31 18.05
N LYS A 165 -21.23 -5.25 17.70
CA LYS A 165 -21.36 -4.59 16.40
C LYS A 165 -20.88 -5.51 15.27
N ASN A 166 -19.76 -6.22 15.50
CA ASN A 166 -19.20 -7.15 14.53
C ASN A 166 -20.12 -8.35 14.29
N ILE A 167 -20.78 -8.88 15.34
CA ILE A 167 -21.79 -9.93 15.21
C ILE A 167 -22.97 -9.44 14.37
N VAL A 168 -23.51 -8.25 14.68
CA VAL A 168 -24.62 -7.68 13.93
C VAL A 168 -24.23 -7.50 12.45
N LEU A 169 -23.03 -7.01 12.18
CA LEU A 169 -22.55 -6.85 10.81
C LEU A 169 -22.38 -8.20 10.09
N ALA A 170 -21.87 -9.22 10.78
CA ALA A 170 -21.78 -10.58 10.24
C ALA A 170 -23.16 -11.15 9.88
N LEU A 171 -24.15 -10.98 10.75
CA LEU A 171 -25.52 -11.41 10.50
C LEU A 171 -26.18 -10.66 9.34
N VAL A 172 -25.98 -9.33 9.26
CA VAL A 172 -26.45 -8.50 8.14
C VAL A 172 -25.84 -8.97 6.82
N THR A 173 -24.51 -9.22 6.82
CA THR A 173 -23.83 -9.72 5.61
C THR A 173 -24.31 -11.11 5.23
N THR A 174 -24.48 -12.02 6.19
CA THR A 174 -25.06 -13.35 5.95
C THR A 174 -26.45 -13.24 5.33
N SER A 175 -27.28 -12.34 5.86
CA SER A 175 -28.62 -12.08 5.30
C SER A 175 -28.56 -11.57 3.86
N ALA A 176 -27.60 -10.67 3.55
CA ALA A 176 -27.36 -10.20 2.19
C ALA A 176 -26.90 -11.33 1.25
N VAL A 177 -26.02 -12.22 1.71
CA VAL A 177 -25.59 -13.42 0.96
C VAL A 177 -26.78 -14.32 0.68
N THR A 178 -27.61 -14.60 1.68
CA THR A 178 -28.81 -15.44 1.52
C THR A 178 -29.78 -14.85 0.53
N LEU A 179 -30.05 -13.54 0.64
CA LEU A 179 -30.95 -12.86 -0.30
C LEU A 179 -30.37 -12.84 -1.72
N THR A 180 -29.06 -12.62 -1.86
CA THR A 180 -28.39 -12.73 -3.17
C THR A 180 -28.55 -14.13 -3.76
N TYR A 181 -28.35 -15.17 -2.96
CA TYR A 181 -28.54 -16.55 -3.39
C TYR A 181 -29.97 -16.81 -3.87
N VAL A 182 -30.98 -16.37 -3.10
CA VAL A 182 -32.39 -16.51 -3.49
C VAL A 182 -32.70 -15.78 -4.80
N ILE A 183 -32.24 -14.53 -4.94
CA ILE A 183 -32.45 -13.72 -6.15
C ILE A 183 -31.75 -14.37 -7.35
N THR A 184 -30.47 -14.74 -7.23
CA THR A 184 -29.70 -15.32 -8.35
C THR A 184 -30.26 -16.66 -8.78
N SER A 185 -30.78 -17.46 -7.85
CA SER A 185 -31.42 -18.75 -8.15
C SER A 185 -32.79 -18.57 -8.79
N TYR A 186 -33.64 -17.69 -8.24
CA TYR A 186 -34.98 -17.45 -8.74
C TYR A 186 -35.00 -16.90 -10.17
N PHE A 187 -34.15 -15.90 -10.45
CA PHE A 187 -34.04 -15.27 -11.77
C PHE A 187 -33.11 -16.00 -12.72
N SER A 188 -32.52 -17.13 -12.32
CA SER A 188 -31.55 -17.90 -13.11
C SER A 188 -30.40 -17.03 -13.65
N ILE A 189 -29.95 -16.03 -12.85
CA ILE A 189 -28.93 -15.03 -13.26
C ILE A 189 -27.65 -15.71 -13.70
N ALA A 190 -27.28 -16.85 -13.10
CA ALA A 190 -26.12 -17.63 -13.45
C ALA A 190 -26.10 -18.09 -14.93
N SER A 191 -27.26 -18.30 -15.55
CA SER A 191 -27.34 -18.68 -16.97
C SER A 191 -27.04 -17.54 -17.93
N TYR A 192 -27.24 -16.28 -17.48
CA TYR A 192 -26.93 -15.08 -18.28
C TYR A 192 -25.53 -14.58 -18.07
N PHE A 193 -24.93 -14.81 -16.87
CA PHE A 193 -23.63 -14.26 -16.45
C PHE A 193 -22.66 -15.37 -16.02
N GLN A 194 -22.44 -16.38 -16.87
CA GLN A 194 -21.65 -17.58 -16.52
C GLN A 194 -20.27 -17.27 -15.92
N TYR A 195 -19.50 -16.35 -16.53
CA TYR A 195 -18.16 -16.01 -16.08
C TYR A 195 -18.13 -14.84 -15.09
N GLN A 196 -19.13 -14.00 -15.12
CA GLN A 196 -19.21 -12.78 -14.30
C GLN A 196 -20.07 -12.96 -13.05
N ILE A 197 -20.67 -14.15 -12.83
CA ILE A 197 -21.60 -14.40 -11.71
C ILE A 197 -20.96 -14.06 -10.35
N ILE A 198 -19.68 -14.33 -10.18
CA ILE A 198 -18.96 -14.02 -8.93
C ILE A 198 -18.95 -12.52 -8.70
N ILE A 199 -18.60 -11.72 -9.71
CA ILE A 199 -18.51 -10.25 -9.61
C ILE A 199 -19.92 -9.68 -9.35
N VAL A 200 -20.92 -10.14 -10.09
CA VAL A 200 -22.33 -9.73 -9.92
C VAL A 200 -22.81 -10.04 -8.51
N SER A 201 -22.54 -11.25 -8.01
CA SER A 201 -22.93 -11.65 -6.65
C SER A 201 -22.22 -10.80 -5.58
N LEU A 202 -20.92 -10.49 -5.72
CA LEU A 202 -20.20 -9.64 -4.80
C LEU A 202 -20.76 -8.22 -4.75
N ILE A 203 -21.11 -7.66 -5.92
CA ILE A 203 -21.74 -6.33 -6.01
C ILE A 203 -23.11 -6.37 -5.34
N MET A 204 -23.92 -7.40 -5.59
CA MET A 204 -25.23 -7.56 -4.97
C MET A 204 -25.14 -7.69 -3.46
N ILE A 205 -24.25 -8.53 -2.94
CA ILE A 205 -23.99 -8.69 -1.50
C ILE A 205 -23.63 -7.35 -0.88
N TYR A 206 -22.70 -6.60 -1.50
CA TYR A 206 -22.29 -5.28 -1.02
C TYR A 206 -23.48 -4.30 -0.96
N LEU A 207 -24.23 -4.17 -2.05
CA LEU A 207 -25.38 -3.27 -2.11
C LEU A 207 -26.47 -3.65 -1.11
N LEU A 208 -26.82 -4.94 -1.01
CA LEU A 208 -27.81 -5.43 -0.06
C LEU A 208 -27.35 -5.23 1.38
N THR A 209 -26.07 -5.44 1.68
CA THR A 209 -25.50 -5.16 3.01
C THR A 209 -25.68 -3.69 3.36
N LEU A 210 -25.40 -2.76 2.42
CA LEU A 210 -25.63 -1.32 2.63
C LEU A 210 -27.10 -0.99 2.87
N VAL A 211 -28.00 -1.55 2.08
CA VAL A 211 -29.45 -1.33 2.21
C VAL A 211 -29.95 -1.84 3.56
N ILE A 212 -29.66 -3.10 3.92
CA ILE A 212 -30.09 -3.70 5.18
C ILE A 212 -29.49 -2.94 6.38
N SER A 213 -28.25 -2.49 6.29
CA SER A 213 -27.59 -1.73 7.37
C SER A 213 -28.27 -0.40 7.65
N LYS A 214 -28.86 0.24 6.64
CA LYS A 214 -29.54 1.54 6.75
C LYS A 214 -31.00 1.43 7.22
N LEU A 215 -31.58 0.24 7.29
CA LEU A 215 -32.94 0.05 7.78
C LEU A 215 -33.09 0.48 9.25
N PRO A 216 -34.27 0.96 9.67
CA PRO A 216 -34.60 1.18 11.08
C PRO A 216 -34.37 -0.10 11.89
N ASN A 217 -33.94 0.03 13.14
CA ASN A 217 -33.48 -1.10 13.96
C ASN A 217 -34.50 -2.25 14.07
N MET A 218 -35.79 -1.94 14.21
CA MET A 218 -36.86 -2.96 14.27
C MET A 218 -36.96 -3.74 12.96
N ILE A 219 -37.02 -3.04 11.82
CA ILE A 219 -37.16 -3.66 10.49
C ILE A 219 -35.87 -4.47 10.19
N LYS A 220 -34.70 -3.90 10.50
CA LYS A 220 -33.41 -4.58 10.36
C LYS A 220 -33.39 -5.90 11.13
N ALA A 221 -33.76 -5.87 12.41
CA ALA A 221 -33.78 -7.07 13.24
C ALA A 221 -34.72 -8.13 12.67
N THR A 222 -35.93 -7.75 12.25
CA THR A 222 -36.87 -8.68 11.64
C THR A 222 -36.35 -9.30 10.35
N VAL A 223 -35.86 -8.48 9.41
CA VAL A 223 -35.30 -8.96 8.13
C VAL A 223 -34.11 -9.88 8.35
N VAL A 224 -33.16 -9.47 9.19
CA VAL A 224 -31.98 -10.27 9.51
C VAL A 224 -32.36 -11.58 10.18
N SER A 225 -33.30 -11.58 11.13
CA SER A 225 -33.76 -12.81 11.79
C SER A 225 -34.41 -13.77 10.79
N ILE A 226 -35.34 -13.29 9.95
CA ILE A 226 -36.02 -14.14 8.97
C ILE A 226 -35.00 -14.77 8.01
N LEU A 227 -34.12 -13.97 7.42
CA LEU A 227 -33.15 -14.45 6.43
C LEU A 227 -32.09 -15.38 7.06
N THR A 228 -31.65 -15.11 8.30
CA THR A 228 -30.71 -15.98 9.02
C THR A 228 -31.37 -17.31 9.38
N VAL A 229 -32.61 -17.30 9.86
CA VAL A 229 -33.38 -18.54 10.14
C VAL A 229 -33.59 -19.35 8.86
N PHE A 230 -33.94 -18.71 7.76
CA PHE A 230 -34.07 -19.35 6.45
C PHE A 230 -32.74 -19.97 6.00
N ALA A 231 -31.61 -19.27 6.14
CA ALA A 231 -30.30 -19.80 5.83
C ALA A 231 -29.92 -21.00 6.69
N LEU A 232 -30.20 -20.95 8.00
CA LEU A 232 -29.97 -22.05 8.92
C LEU A 232 -30.84 -23.26 8.60
N TYR A 233 -32.09 -23.03 8.18
CA TYR A 233 -33.00 -24.12 7.78
C TYR A 233 -32.53 -24.83 6.51
N THR A 234 -32.02 -24.08 5.53
CA THR A 234 -31.57 -24.62 4.23
C THR A 234 -30.18 -25.25 4.28
N HIS A 235 -29.23 -24.62 4.96
CA HIS A 235 -27.82 -25.02 4.97
C HIS A 235 -27.15 -24.69 6.32
N ILE A 236 -27.52 -25.45 7.38
CA ILE A 236 -27.10 -25.16 8.77
C ILE A 236 -25.56 -25.05 8.93
N GLU A 237 -24.82 -26.04 8.44
CA GLU A 237 -23.37 -26.11 8.60
C GLU A 237 -22.68 -24.95 7.90
N VAL A 238 -23.01 -24.70 6.63
CA VAL A 238 -22.42 -23.62 5.83
C VAL A 238 -22.75 -22.27 6.44
N THR A 239 -23.96 -22.10 6.98
CA THR A 239 -24.40 -20.83 7.58
C THR A 239 -23.65 -20.55 8.88
N ILE A 240 -23.50 -21.54 9.77
CA ILE A 240 -22.75 -21.38 11.04
C ILE A 240 -21.28 -21.07 10.74
N ILE A 241 -20.65 -21.84 9.86
CA ILE A 241 -19.25 -21.60 9.44
C ILE A 241 -19.12 -20.20 8.82
N GLY A 242 -20.06 -19.84 7.92
CA GLY A 242 -20.08 -18.54 7.25
C GLY A 242 -20.18 -17.37 8.22
N ILE A 243 -21.10 -17.40 9.19
CA ILE A 243 -21.25 -16.36 10.23
C ILE A 243 -19.95 -16.27 11.06
N THR A 244 -19.40 -17.41 11.45
CA THR A 244 -18.16 -17.46 12.26
C THR A 244 -16.98 -16.86 11.50
N LEU A 245 -16.79 -17.26 10.24
CA LEU A 245 -15.71 -16.73 9.40
C LEU A 245 -15.89 -15.24 9.12
N LEU A 246 -17.12 -14.77 8.85
CA LEU A 246 -17.41 -13.35 8.67
C LEU A 246 -17.08 -12.54 9.94
N PHE A 247 -17.52 -13.03 11.11
CA PHE A 247 -17.22 -12.37 12.38
C PHE A 247 -15.71 -12.25 12.64
N ILE A 248 -14.97 -13.36 12.45
CA ILE A 248 -13.51 -13.35 12.59
C ILE A 248 -12.89 -12.40 11.59
N SER A 249 -13.28 -12.46 10.31
CA SER A 249 -12.75 -11.60 9.25
C SER A 249 -13.00 -10.12 9.52
N ILE A 250 -14.21 -9.74 9.92
CA ILE A 250 -14.57 -8.35 10.25
C ILE A 250 -13.68 -7.86 11.42
N THR A 251 -13.51 -8.68 12.44
CA THR A 251 -12.72 -8.32 13.61
C THR A 251 -11.23 -8.18 13.25
N VAL A 252 -10.66 -9.13 12.51
CA VAL A 252 -9.27 -9.11 12.06
C VAL A 252 -9.00 -7.93 11.13
N ILE A 253 -9.88 -7.69 10.14
CA ILE A 253 -9.77 -6.52 9.25
C ILE A 253 -9.86 -5.21 10.05
N GLY A 254 -10.72 -5.16 11.08
CA GLY A 254 -10.80 -4.04 12.01
C GLY A 254 -9.48 -3.76 12.74
N ILE A 255 -8.83 -4.81 13.26
CA ILE A 255 -7.51 -4.73 13.92
C ILE A 255 -6.45 -4.25 12.93
N ILE A 256 -6.37 -4.87 11.74
CA ILE A 256 -5.41 -4.49 10.70
C ILE A 256 -5.62 -3.03 10.28
N ARG A 257 -6.87 -2.61 10.10
CA ARG A 257 -7.18 -1.21 9.77
C ARG A 257 -6.71 -0.24 10.87
N LYS A 258 -6.96 -0.57 12.15
CA LYS A 258 -6.47 0.23 13.28
C LYS A 258 -4.95 0.28 13.32
N LEU A 259 -4.30 -0.86 13.12
CA LEU A 259 -2.86 -0.96 13.08
C LEU A 259 -2.26 -0.08 11.97
N LEU A 260 -2.83 -0.13 10.77
CA LEU A 260 -2.34 0.63 9.61
C LEU A 260 -2.66 2.12 9.65
N THR A 261 -3.67 2.54 10.41
CA THR A 261 -4.10 3.95 10.45
C THR A 261 -3.61 4.64 11.73
N SER A 262 -4.42 4.56 12.77
CA SER A 262 -4.23 5.32 14.01
C SER A 262 -3.01 4.86 14.80
N VAL A 263 -2.87 3.53 14.98
CA VAL A 263 -1.80 2.95 15.81
C VAL A 263 -0.45 3.12 15.15
N ASN A 264 -0.33 2.86 13.83
CA ASN A 264 0.92 3.03 13.09
C ASN A 264 1.45 4.46 13.23
N LYS A 265 0.60 5.47 12.99
CA LYS A 265 0.97 6.88 13.11
C LYS A 265 1.47 7.20 14.53
N LYS A 266 0.74 6.79 15.56
CA LYS A 266 1.11 7.04 16.97
C LYS A 266 2.30 6.21 17.45
N ALA A 267 2.47 4.99 16.90
CA ALA A 267 3.56 4.10 17.26
C ALA A 267 4.90 4.55 16.68
N LEU A 268 4.90 5.05 15.45
CA LEU A 268 6.12 5.42 14.72
C LEU A 268 6.50 6.90 14.86
N GLN A 269 5.65 7.72 15.49
CA GLN A 269 5.92 9.13 15.73
C GLN A 269 6.10 9.35 17.23
N ASP A 270 7.10 10.15 17.59
CA ASP A 270 7.36 10.63 18.93
C ASP A 270 7.39 12.17 18.90
N ASP A 271 6.91 12.80 19.94
CA ASP A 271 6.98 14.25 20.13
C ASP A 271 8.30 14.58 20.87
N TYR A 272 9.06 15.50 20.32
CA TYR A 272 10.31 15.98 20.89
C TYR A 272 10.22 17.47 21.16
N GLU A 273 10.83 17.90 22.28
CA GLU A 273 11.07 19.33 22.49
C GLU A 273 12.15 19.81 21.50
N ILE A 274 12.03 21.06 21.04
CA ILE A 274 12.93 21.62 20.03
C ILE A 274 14.40 21.56 20.49
N ASN A 275 14.66 21.64 21.81
CA ASN A 275 16.00 21.54 22.37
C ASN A 275 16.61 20.12 22.31
N ASP A 276 15.75 19.10 22.19
CA ASP A 276 16.18 17.70 22.14
C ASP A 276 16.36 17.19 20.71
N LEU A 277 16.12 18.04 19.69
CA LEU A 277 16.30 17.69 18.29
C LEU A 277 17.77 17.41 17.97
N LYS A 278 18.00 16.40 17.14
CA LYS A 278 19.32 15.97 16.68
C LYS A 278 19.36 15.89 15.16
N GLU A 279 20.54 16.11 14.61
CA GLU A 279 20.79 15.90 13.19
C GLU A 279 20.38 14.48 12.75
N GLY A 280 19.76 14.38 11.58
CA GLY A 280 19.25 13.13 11.03
C GLY A 280 17.86 12.70 11.52
N MET A 281 17.24 13.39 12.50
CA MET A 281 15.84 13.14 12.86
C MET A 281 14.92 13.54 11.70
N ILE A 282 13.94 12.68 11.37
CA ILE A 282 13.02 12.90 10.26
C ILE A 282 11.75 13.56 10.80
N PRO A 283 11.42 14.79 10.39
CA PRO A 283 10.18 15.44 10.77
C PRO A 283 8.96 14.69 10.24
N ALA A 284 7.91 14.59 11.04
CA ALA A 284 6.67 13.94 10.63
C ALA A 284 5.91 14.72 9.54
N TYR A 285 6.14 16.03 9.47
CA TYR A 285 5.40 16.94 8.58
C TYR A 285 6.33 17.99 7.95
N ASN A 286 5.94 18.46 6.77
CA ASN A 286 6.59 19.62 6.15
C ASN A 286 6.16 20.92 6.85
N ILE A 287 7.09 21.85 6.96
CA ILE A 287 6.84 23.19 7.52
C ILE A 287 7.03 24.21 6.42
N TYR A 288 6.04 25.07 6.23
CA TYR A 288 6.02 26.12 5.21
C TYR A 288 5.85 27.51 5.84
N GLU A 289 6.36 28.51 5.15
CA GLU A 289 6.14 29.92 5.46
C GLU A 289 5.32 30.57 4.35
N LYS A 290 4.27 31.26 4.71
CA LYS A 290 3.46 32.05 3.81
C LYS A 290 3.00 33.33 4.50
N ASP A 291 3.18 34.47 3.86
CA ASP A 291 2.77 35.78 4.37
C ASP A 291 3.31 36.10 5.78
N ASN A 292 4.53 35.62 6.07
CA ASN A 292 5.20 35.71 7.38
C ASN A 292 4.58 34.84 8.51
N GLU A 293 3.61 33.98 8.16
CA GLU A 293 3.04 32.97 9.06
C GLU A 293 3.63 31.60 8.73
N VAL A 294 3.95 30.84 9.79
CA VAL A 294 4.47 29.48 9.67
C VAL A 294 3.34 28.48 9.90
N TYR A 295 3.20 27.53 9.02
CA TYR A 295 2.20 26.47 9.15
C TYR A 295 2.77 25.08 8.88
N ILE A 296 2.23 24.09 9.59
CA ILE A 296 2.61 22.67 9.47
C ILE A 296 1.61 21.99 8.53
N ASP A 297 2.12 21.35 7.47
CA ASP A 297 1.29 20.60 6.53
C ASP A 297 1.12 19.16 7.03
N ASN A 298 0.07 18.94 7.81
CA ASN A 298 -0.29 17.63 8.35
C ASN A 298 -1.25 16.82 7.48
N LYS A 299 -1.57 17.29 6.26
CA LYS A 299 -2.49 16.62 5.33
C LYS A 299 -1.82 15.45 4.66
N GLY A 300 -2.49 14.29 4.68
CA GLY A 300 -2.07 13.10 3.93
C GLY A 300 -2.21 13.30 2.41
N PHE A 301 -1.51 12.48 1.63
CA PHE A 301 -1.56 12.50 0.16
C PHE A 301 -3.00 12.38 -0.38
N PHE A 302 -3.78 11.45 0.14
CA PHE A 302 -5.18 11.27 -0.28
C PHE A 302 -6.08 12.44 0.12
N ASP A 303 -5.80 13.11 1.24
CA ASP A 303 -6.54 14.29 1.66
C ASP A 303 -6.26 15.46 0.72
N LYS A 304 -5.01 15.62 0.28
CA LYS A 304 -4.60 16.61 -0.73
C LYS A 304 -5.29 16.38 -2.07
N ILE A 305 -5.32 15.13 -2.55
CA ILE A 305 -6.05 14.78 -3.78
C ILE A 305 -7.53 15.11 -3.64
N ARG A 306 -8.15 14.71 -2.54
CA ARG A 306 -9.59 14.96 -2.31
C ARG A 306 -9.91 16.45 -2.25
N GLU A 307 -9.07 17.24 -1.60
CA GLU A 307 -9.22 18.70 -1.52
C GLU A 307 -9.00 19.36 -2.88
N SER A 308 -7.99 18.97 -3.63
CA SER A 308 -7.72 19.42 -4.97
C SER A 308 -8.88 19.14 -5.95
N LEU A 309 -9.42 17.92 -5.92
CA LEU A 309 -10.59 17.54 -6.71
C LEU A 309 -11.83 18.36 -6.32
N ARG A 310 -12.00 18.65 -5.02
CA ARG A 310 -13.14 19.44 -4.52
C ARG A 310 -13.03 20.92 -4.92
N ASN A 311 -11.80 21.46 -4.92
CA ASN A 311 -11.55 22.87 -5.18
C ASN A 311 -11.30 23.15 -6.67
N GLY A 312 -11.22 22.12 -7.53
CA GLY A 312 -10.93 22.27 -8.96
C GLY A 312 -9.52 22.79 -9.26
N ASP A 313 -8.59 22.68 -8.30
CA ASP A 313 -7.22 23.15 -8.41
C ASP A 313 -6.22 21.97 -8.42
N PRO A 314 -5.88 21.42 -9.59
CA PRO A 314 -4.91 20.34 -9.70
C PRO A 314 -3.49 20.71 -9.21
N ALA A 315 -3.15 22.01 -9.24
CA ALA A 315 -1.85 22.49 -8.77
C ALA A 315 -1.72 22.43 -7.24
N GLY A 316 -2.84 22.46 -6.52
CA GLY A 316 -2.89 22.36 -5.05
C GLY A 316 -2.37 21.03 -4.48
N ILE A 317 -2.27 19.98 -5.31
CA ILE A 317 -1.70 18.67 -4.91
C ILE A 317 -0.16 18.77 -4.80
N THR A 318 0.48 19.54 -5.68
CA THR A 318 1.93 19.54 -5.86
C THR A 318 2.64 20.80 -5.33
N ALA A 319 1.92 21.89 -5.14
CA ALA A 319 2.49 23.16 -4.69
C ALA A 319 1.73 23.67 -3.46
N PRO A 320 2.16 23.34 -2.24
CA PRO A 320 1.70 24.05 -1.06
C PRO A 320 1.96 25.55 -1.26
N LYS A 321 1.00 26.38 -0.90
CA LYS A 321 1.12 27.85 -1.02
C LYS A 321 2.11 28.32 0.06
N GLY A 322 3.39 28.50 -0.30
CA GLY A 322 4.40 29.00 0.62
C GLY A 322 5.82 28.50 0.32
N LYS A 323 6.80 29.09 0.96
CA LYS A 323 8.20 28.67 0.94
C LYS A 323 8.37 27.48 1.87
N LEU A 324 8.90 26.36 1.35
CA LEU A 324 9.25 25.23 2.19
C LEU A 324 10.43 25.61 3.11
N LEU A 325 10.23 25.55 4.40
CA LEU A 325 11.26 25.77 5.41
C LEU A 325 11.94 24.45 5.81
N ILE A 326 11.13 23.43 6.11
CA ILE A 326 11.61 22.12 6.54
C ILE A 326 10.85 21.03 5.81
N SER A 327 11.60 20.07 5.30
CA SER A 327 11.08 18.92 4.55
C SER A 327 10.97 17.69 5.44
N SER A 328 9.86 16.96 5.33
CA SER A 328 9.68 15.62 5.94
C SER A 328 10.32 14.49 5.12
N MET A 329 11.19 14.81 4.17
CA MET A 329 11.91 13.80 3.39
C MET A 329 12.94 13.05 4.23
N ALA A 330 13.29 11.85 3.78
CA ALA A 330 14.16 10.91 4.47
C ALA A 330 15.60 11.39 4.76
N ALA A 331 16.00 12.57 4.26
CA ALA A 331 17.31 13.16 4.57
C ALA A 331 17.46 13.60 6.04
N GLY A 332 16.34 13.77 6.75
CA GLY A 332 16.32 14.24 8.14
C GLY A 332 16.63 15.72 8.28
N LEU A 333 16.65 16.19 9.55
CA LEU A 333 17.02 17.55 9.92
C LEU A 333 18.54 17.73 9.79
N THR A 334 18.95 18.88 9.26
CA THR A 334 20.32 19.38 9.35
C THR A 334 20.46 20.31 10.55
N ASP A 335 21.71 20.59 10.97
CA ASP A 335 21.96 21.57 12.03
C ASP A 335 21.36 22.94 11.72
N GLU A 336 21.39 23.39 10.46
CA GLU A 336 20.76 24.62 10.01
C GLU A 336 19.23 24.60 10.21
N ASN A 337 18.61 23.44 9.96
CA ASN A 337 17.17 23.27 10.19
C ASN A 337 16.82 23.32 11.67
N ILE A 338 17.66 22.77 12.54
CA ILE A 338 17.49 22.80 13.99
C ILE A 338 17.61 24.23 14.52
N GLU A 339 18.60 24.99 14.05
CA GLU A 339 18.77 26.39 14.42
C GLU A 339 17.58 27.23 13.96
N LEU A 340 17.09 26.99 12.74
CA LEU A 340 15.87 27.65 12.22
C LEU A 340 14.65 27.37 13.10
N LEU A 341 14.45 26.10 13.51
CA LEU A 341 13.33 25.73 14.39
C LEU A 341 13.44 26.42 15.76
N LYS A 342 14.61 26.49 16.36
CA LYS A 342 14.85 27.21 17.61
C LYS A 342 14.49 28.70 17.48
N LYS A 343 14.92 29.35 16.41
CA LYS A 343 14.60 30.76 16.14
C LYS A 343 13.10 30.99 15.96
N LEU A 344 12.41 30.10 15.19
CA LEU A 344 10.97 30.21 14.99
C LEU A 344 10.17 29.99 16.27
N SER A 345 10.68 29.14 17.18
CA SER A 345 10.09 28.96 18.52
C SER A 345 10.28 30.17 19.41
N GLU A 346 11.49 30.77 19.42
CA GLU A 346 11.77 32.01 20.14
C GLU A 346 10.89 33.19 19.68
N GLU A 347 10.58 33.21 18.35
CA GLU A 347 9.66 34.18 17.75
C GLU A 347 8.17 33.85 18.01
N ASN A 348 7.83 32.80 18.75
CA ASN A 348 6.48 32.26 18.97
C ASN A 348 5.70 31.97 17.69
N LYS A 349 6.39 31.63 16.61
CA LYS A 349 5.77 31.23 15.33
C LYS A 349 5.43 29.74 15.24
N ILE A 350 6.05 28.94 16.09
CA ILE A 350 5.78 27.51 16.26
C ILE A 350 5.76 27.17 17.75
N ASP A 351 5.00 26.14 18.12
CA ASP A 351 5.03 25.61 19.48
C ASP A 351 6.38 24.96 19.80
N SER A 352 6.77 24.98 21.07
CA SER A 352 8.04 24.40 21.55
C SER A 352 8.08 22.85 21.47
N LYS A 353 6.95 22.24 21.09
CA LYS A 353 6.78 20.78 20.91
C LYS A 353 6.38 20.43 19.51
#